data_45b45ce4a5e7abf8c7cb614b1ebf6bc0
#
_entry.id   45b45ce4a5e7abf8c7cb614b1ebf6bc0
#
_cell.length_a   1.000
_cell.length_b   1.000
_cell.length_c   1.000
_cell.angle_alpha   90.00
_cell.angle_beta   90.00
_cell.angle_gamma   90.00
#
_symmetry.space_group_name_H-M   'P 1'
#
loop_
_entity.id
_entity.type
_entity.pdbx_description
1 polymer ?
#
loop_
_entity_poly.entity_id
_entity_poly.type
_entity_poly.pdbx_seq_one_letter_code
_entity_poly.pdbx_strand_id
1 'polypeptide(L)'
;LPDNILIYPAHGAGSACGKNMMKETVDTLGNQKIVNYALNGSLSRTEFVKELTNDLPNPPVYFPSNVKLNQEGYDDFELILKNSLNPLSVDKFKDLMSLKDVIILDVRNQNDFRKGFVPGSIFIGLKGSFAPWVGSIIKDINTKLLLVCDKGFEEEAILRLSRVGFDNCLGY
;
A
#
# COMPACT_ATOMS: atom_id res chain seq x y z
N LEU A 1 -30.30 18.57 0.20
CA LEU A 1 -30.86 17.22 0.09
C LEU A 1 -31.89 16.99 1.22
N PRO A 2 -32.95 16.21 1.02
CA PRO A 2 -33.93 15.87 2.05
C PRO A 2 -33.34 15.09 3.22
N ASP A 3 -33.87 15.32 4.42
CA ASP A 3 -33.33 14.74 5.65
C ASP A 3 -33.57 13.22 5.79
N ASN A 4 -34.53 12.68 5.06
CA ASN A 4 -34.86 11.26 5.05
C ASN A 4 -33.97 10.42 4.11
N ILE A 5 -32.98 11.01 3.42
CA ILE A 5 -32.03 10.26 2.61
C ILE A 5 -31.22 9.35 3.51
N LEU A 6 -31.14 8.07 3.11
CA LEU A 6 -30.29 7.08 3.75
C LEU A 6 -28.85 7.21 3.25
N ILE A 7 -27.91 7.21 4.19
CA ILE A 7 -26.46 7.25 3.94
C ILE A 7 -25.88 5.89 4.30
N TYR A 8 -25.19 5.28 3.35
CA TYR A 8 -24.40 4.05 3.53
C TYR A 8 -22.92 4.40 3.42
N PRO A 9 -22.19 4.51 4.54
CA PRO A 9 -20.77 4.85 4.49
C PRO A 9 -19.96 3.73 3.84
N ALA A 10 -18.98 4.11 3.03
CA ALA A 10 -18.09 3.16 2.34
C ALA A 10 -17.13 2.42 3.31
N HIS A 11 -16.85 3.01 4.46
CA HIS A 11 -15.92 2.47 5.46
C HIS A 11 -16.58 2.41 6.83
N GLY A 12 -16.23 1.38 7.60
CA GLY A 12 -16.68 1.21 8.97
C GLY A 12 -15.78 1.90 10.00
N ALA A 13 -16.19 1.83 11.26
CA ALA A 13 -15.42 2.34 12.40
C ALA A 13 -14.00 1.73 12.43
N GLY A 14 -13.01 2.58 12.72
CA GLY A 14 -11.59 2.17 12.75
C GLY A 14 -10.87 2.27 11.40
N SER A 15 -11.52 2.74 10.34
CA SER A 15 -10.85 3.08 9.08
C SER A 15 -9.84 4.21 9.30
N ALA A 16 -8.66 4.10 8.69
CA ALA A 16 -7.65 5.16 8.69
C ALA A 16 -8.06 6.40 7.89
N CYS A 17 -9.13 6.30 7.08
CA CYS A 17 -9.60 7.39 6.21
C CYS A 17 -10.59 8.34 6.89
N GLY A 18 -11.07 8.02 8.10
CA GLY A 18 -12.09 8.81 8.80
C GLY A 18 -11.69 9.16 10.21
N LYS A 19 -11.97 10.41 10.60
CA LYS A 19 -11.82 10.91 11.97
C LYS A 19 -13.14 10.70 12.71
N ASN A 20 -13.10 10.13 13.92
CA ASN A 20 -14.28 9.91 14.78
C ASN A 20 -15.44 9.18 14.08
N MET A 21 -15.14 8.09 13.41
CA MET A 21 -16.15 7.29 12.69
C MET A 21 -17.11 6.61 13.67
N MET A 22 -18.40 6.74 13.38
CA MET A 22 -19.49 6.09 14.13
C MET A 22 -19.55 4.59 13.79
N LYS A 23 -20.23 3.83 14.66
CA LYS A 23 -20.37 2.36 14.49
C LYS A 23 -21.48 1.97 13.53
N GLU A 24 -22.39 2.89 13.28
CA GLU A 24 -23.55 2.68 12.41
C GLU A 24 -23.11 2.43 10.97
N THR A 25 -23.71 1.45 10.34
CA THR A 25 -23.49 1.10 8.93
C THR A 25 -24.51 1.76 7.99
N VAL A 26 -25.52 2.40 8.56
CA VAL A 26 -26.56 3.16 7.85
C VAL A 26 -27.09 4.24 8.78
N ASP A 27 -27.39 5.42 8.22
CA ASP A 27 -28.03 6.52 8.96
C ASP A 27 -28.79 7.44 8.00
N THR A 28 -29.58 8.36 8.54
CA THR A 28 -30.24 9.40 7.76
C THR A 28 -29.41 10.68 7.66
N LEU A 29 -29.53 11.41 6.56
CA LEU A 29 -28.89 12.71 6.42
C LEU A 29 -29.34 13.67 7.52
N GLY A 30 -30.62 13.61 7.91
CA GLY A 30 -31.15 14.46 8.98
C GLY A 30 -30.46 14.18 10.32
N ASN A 31 -30.26 12.93 10.69
CA ASN A 31 -29.52 12.60 11.91
C ASN A 31 -28.06 13.04 11.80
N GLN A 32 -27.39 12.83 10.67
CA GLN A 32 -26.02 13.28 10.45
C GLN A 32 -25.86 14.81 10.55
N LYS A 33 -26.83 15.60 10.13
CA LYS A 33 -26.85 17.06 10.33
C LYS A 33 -26.91 17.47 11.81
N ILE A 34 -27.36 16.59 12.68
CA ILE A 34 -27.44 16.85 14.13
C ILE A 34 -26.16 16.37 14.84
N VAL A 35 -25.75 15.13 14.58
CA VAL A 35 -24.72 14.46 15.38
C VAL A 35 -23.32 14.59 14.80
N ASN A 36 -23.18 14.80 13.48
CA ASN A 36 -21.89 14.89 12.83
C ASN A 36 -21.32 16.31 12.92
N TYR A 37 -20.21 16.46 13.63
CA TYR A 37 -19.55 17.77 13.83
C TYR A 37 -19.20 18.49 12.51
N ALA A 38 -18.98 17.74 11.43
CA ALA A 38 -18.67 18.30 10.12
C ALA A 38 -19.91 18.81 9.36
N LEU A 39 -21.12 18.44 9.79
CA LEU A 39 -22.37 18.78 9.13
C LEU A 39 -23.35 19.59 9.99
N ASN A 40 -23.19 19.59 11.31
CA ASN A 40 -24.13 20.19 12.25
C ASN A 40 -24.07 21.73 12.30
N GLY A 41 -23.15 22.35 11.55
CA GLY A 41 -23.03 23.81 11.47
C GLY A 41 -22.52 24.49 12.74
N SER A 42 -22.02 23.74 13.73
CA SER A 42 -21.51 24.30 14.99
C SER A 42 -20.15 24.98 14.85
N LEU A 43 -19.39 24.68 13.81
CA LEU A 43 -18.06 25.21 13.57
C LEU A 43 -18.06 26.34 12.53
N SER A 44 -17.33 27.41 12.79
CA SER A 44 -16.94 28.36 11.74
C SER A 44 -16.01 27.70 10.73
N ARG A 45 -15.84 28.30 9.55
CA ARG A 45 -14.91 27.77 8.52
C ARG A 45 -13.50 27.56 9.07
N THR A 46 -13.00 28.48 9.87
CA THR A 46 -11.64 28.39 10.44
C THR A 46 -11.52 27.23 11.44
N GLU A 47 -12.52 27.09 12.32
CA GLU A 47 -12.57 25.98 13.28
C GLU A 47 -12.72 24.64 12.59
N PHE A 48 -13.56 24.55 11.55
CA PHE A 48 -13.73 23.36 10.74
C PHE A 48 -12.41 22.93 10.06
N VAL A 49 -11.71 23.86 9.42
CA VAL A 49 -10.41 23.58 8.80
C VAL A 49 -9.41 23.13 9.86
N LYS A 50 -9.32 23.81 10.98
CA LYS A 50 -8.44 23.45 12.09
C LYS A 50 -8.74 22.04 12.61
N GLU A 51 -10.02 21.72 12.85
CA GLU A 51 -10.43 20.40 13.34
C GLU A 51 -10.09 19.28 12.35
N LEU A 52 -10.33 19.50 11.06
CA LEU A 52 -10.02 18.47 10.03
C LEU A 52 -8.52 18.28 9.79
N THR A 53 -7.73 19.34 9.93
CA THR A 53 -6.28 19.27 9.66
C THR A 53 -5.45 18.99 10.90
N ASN A 54 -6.06 19.01 12.08
CA ASN A 54 -5.36 18.66 13.32
C ASN A 54 -5.01 17.16 13.35
N ASP A 55 -3.80 16.85 13.81
CA ASP A 55 -3.31 15.46 14.01
C ASP A 55 -3.40 14.56 12.75
N LEU A 56 -3.32 15.14 11.55
CA LEU A 56 -3.21 14.35 10.33
C LEU A 56 -1.88 13.58 10.34
N PRO A 57 -1.91 12.26 10.21
CA PRO A 57 -0.68 11.48 10.04
C PRO A 57 0.01 11.87 8.73
N ASN A 58 1.34 11.83 8.73
CA ASN A 58 2.08 11.98 7.48
C ASN A 58 1.64 10.89 6.48
N PRO A 59 1.37 11.26 5.23
CA PRO A 59 1.02 10.28 4.21
C PRO A 59 2.19 9.30 3.99
N PRO A 60 1.92 8.04 3.64
CA PRO A 60 2.95 7.10 3.25
C PRO A 60 3.83 7.66 2.13
N VAL A 61 5.13 7.35 2.18
CA VAL A 61 6.14 7.92 1.26
C VAL A 61 5.82 7.66 -0.22
N TYR A 62 5.17 6.54 -0.52
CA TYR A 62 4.81 6.14 -1.88
C TYR A 62 3.54 6.82 -2.44
N PHE A 63 2.73 7.51 -1.61
CA PHE A 63 1.49 8.14 -2.08
C PHE A 63 1.67 9.14 -3.23
N PRO A 64 2.64 10.08 -3.20
CA PRO A 64 2.86 10.99 -4.31
C PRO A 64 3.15 10.27 -5.64
N SER A 65 3.94 9.19 -5.59
CA SER A 65 4.24 8.36 -6.77
C SER A 65 3.00 7.68 -7.31
N ASN A 66 2.14 7.12 -6.43
CA ASN A 66 0.90 6.49 -6.85
C ASN A 66 -0.09 7.51 -7.43
N VAL A 67 -0.17 8.72 -6.86
CA VAL A 67 -0.99 9.81 -7.46
C VAL A 67 -0.51 10.14 -8.86
N LYS A 68 0.81 10.24 -9.06
CA LYS A 68 1.39 10.50 -10.38
C LYS A 68 1.08 9.37 -11.37
N LEU A 69 1.26 8.11 -10.99
CA LEU A 69 0.92 6.94 -11.82
C LEU A 69 -0.57 6.94 -12.20
N ASN A 70 -1.47 7.28 -11.27
CA ASN A 70 -2.90 7.37 -11.56
C ASN A 70 -3.26 8.52 -12.51
N GLN A 71 -2.46 9.58 -12.56
CA GLN A 71 -2.68 10.72 -13.46
C GLN A 71 -2.08 10.52 -14.85
N GLU A 72 -0.86 9.97 -14.91
CA GLU A 72 -0.07 9.82 -16.13
C GLU A 72 -0.28 8.47 -16.83
N GLY A 73 -0.84 7.49 -16.12
CA GLY A 73 -0.95 6.09 -16.52
C GLY A 73 0.19 5.24 -15.96
N TYR A 74 0.05 3.94 -16.09
CA TYR A 74 0.99 2.91 -15.66
C TYR A 74 1.14 1.86 -16.76
N ASP A 75 2.21 1.09 -16.71
CA ASP A 75 2.47 0.02 -17.67
C ASP A 75 1.43 -1.10 -17.57
N ASP A 76 1.20 -1.81 -18.68
CA ASP A 76 0.32 -2.96 -18.72
C ASP A 76 0.82 -4.04 -17.75
N PHE A 77 -0.07 -4.52 -16.87
CA PHE A 77 0.28 -5.51 -15.88
C PHE A 77 0.78 -6.83 -16.48
N GLU A 78 0.23 -7.26 -17.61
CA GLU A 78 0.70 -8.48 -18.30
C GLU A 78 2.15 -8.34 -18.76
N LEU A 79 2.53 -7.14 -19.22
CA LEU A 79 3.91 -6.84 -19.59
C LEU A 79 4.84 -6.83 -18.38
N ILE A 80 4.42 -6.21 -17.27
CA ILE A 80 5.17 -6.21 -16.00
C ILE A 80 5.37 -7.65 -15.53
N LEU A 81 4.31 -8.43 -15.49
CA LEU A 81 4.36 -9.82 -15.06
C LEU A 81 5.29 -10.65 -15.94
N LYS A 82 5.19 -10.53 -17.26
CA LYS A 82 6.05 -11.21 -18.22
C LYS A 82 7.54 -10.90 -18.02
N ASN A 83 7.86 -9.67 -17.70
CA ASN A 83 9.24 -9.21 -17.48
C ASN A 83 9.78 -9.62 -16.12
N SER A 84 8.91 -9.73 -15.12
CA SER A 84 9.26 -9.95 -13.71
C SER A 84 9.24 -11.42 -13.30
N LEU A 85 8.39 -12.26 -13.91
CA LEU A 85 8.31 -13.70 -13.67
C LEU A 85 9.50 -14.44 -14.33
N ASN A 86 10.69 -14.15 -13.85
CA ASN A 86 11.94 -14.65 -14.37
C ASN A 86 12.63 -15.53 -13.32
N PRO A 87 12.55 -16.89 -13.43
CA PRO A 87 13.27 -17.77 -12.54
C PRO A 87 14.78 -17.69 -12.81
N LEU A 88 15.54 -17.38 -11.78
CA LEU A 88 16.98 -17.18 -11.87
C LEU A 88 17.74 -18.41 -11.39
N SER A 89 18.85 -18.74 -12.07
CA SER A 89 19.84 -19.63 -11.49
C SER A 89 20.52 -19.00 -10.29
N VAL A 90 21.04 -19.81 -9.37
CA VAL A 90 21.76 -19.32 -8.19
C VAL A 90 22.93 -18.39 -8.57
N ASP A 91 23.66 -18.71 -9.63
CA ASP A 91 24.79 -17.89 -10.07
C ASP A 91 24.30 -16.55 -10.63
N LYS A 92 23.23 -16.55 -11.44
CA LYS A 92 22.64 -15.32 -11.95
C LYS A 92 22.08 -14.45 -10.84
N PHE A 93 21.45 -15.05 -9.83
CA PHE A 93 20.96 -14.33 -8.65
C PHE A 93 22.13 -13.67 -7.90
N LYS A 94 23.25 -14.40 -7.68
CA LYS A 94 24.46 -13.86 -7.05
C LYS A 94 25.07 -12.70 -7.84
N ASP A 95 25.11 -12.80 -9.16
CA ASP A 95 25.59 -11.70 -10.01
C ASP A 95 24.77 -10.45 -9.82
N LEU A 96 23.43 -10.58 -9.87
CA LEU A 96 22.52 -9.47 -9.74
C LEU A 96 22.50 -8.85 -8.33
N MET A 97 22.60 -9.68 -7.28
CA MET A 97 22.64 -9.17 -5.89
C MET A 97 23.91 -8.38 -5.58
N SER A 98 24.97 -8.52 -6.38
CA SER A 98 26.20 -7.74 -6.22
C SER A 98 26.09 -6.31 -6.75
N LEU A 99 25.04 -5.97 -7.48
CA LEU A 99 24.80 -4.63 -8.01
C LEU A 99 24.35 -3.68 -6.89
N LYS A 100 24.86 -2.44 -6.92
CA LYS A 100 24.60 -1.46 -5.84
C LYS A 100 23.16 -0.93 -5.79
N ASP A 101 22.44 -1.02 -6.90
CA ASP A 101 21.09 -0.49 -7.09
C ASP A 101 20.00 -1.57 -7.02
N VAL A 102 20.34 -2.75 -6.51
CA VAL A 102 19.43 -3.88 -6.36
C VAL A 102 19.16 -4.15 -4.88
N ILE A 103 17.90 -4.30 -4.54
CA ILE A 103 17.45 -4.74 -3.22
C ILE A 103 16.94 -6.18 -3.31
N ILE A 104 17.39 -7.02 -2.39
CA ILE A 104 16.85 -8.37 -2.21
C ILE A 104 15.68 -8.27 -1.25
N LEU A 105 14.50 -8.65 -1.69
CA LEU A 105 13.27 -8.65 -0.91
C LEU A 105 12.84 -10.09 -0.63
N ASP A 106 12.94 -10.50 0.63
CA ASP A 106 12.48 -11.82 1.07
C ASP A 106 11.02 -11.72 1.54
N VAL A 107 10.13 -12.35 0.79
CA VAL A 107 8.68 -12.31 1.02
C VAL A 107 8.12 -13.60 1.61
N ARG A 108 8.98 -14.55 1.96
CA ARG A 108 8.61 -15.84 2.54
C ARG A 108 7.92 -15.69 3.90
N ASN A 109 7.56 -16.83 4.48
CA ASN A 109 7.07 -16.87 5.85
C ASN A 109 8.19 -16.51 6.84
N GLN A 110 7.86 -15.79 7.91
CA GLN A 110 8.84 -15.39 8.95
C GLN A 110 9.60 -16.57 9.58
N ASN A 111 8.96 -17.75 9.70
CA ASN A 111 9.60 -18.91 10.26
C ASN A 111 10.68 -19.50 9.33
N ASP A 112 10.49 -19.37 8.02
CA ASP A 112 11.46 -19.82 7.03
C ASP A 112 12.59 -18.81 6.88
N PHE A 113 12.29 -17.52 6.94
CA PHE A 113 13.31 -16.47 7.02
C PHE A 113 14.24 -16.66 8.24
N ARG A 114 13.68 -16.98 9.42
CA ARG A 114 14.47 -17.23 10.64
C ARG A 114 15.41 -18.44 10.55
N LYS A 115 15.08 -19.44 9.74
CA LYS A 115 15.94 -20.63 9.52
C LYS A 115 17.15 -20.33 8.65
N GLY A 116 17.04 -19.34 7.78
CA GLY A 116 18.10 -18.85 6.91
C GLY A 116 17.59 -17.85 5.89
N PHE A 117 18.38 -16.86 5.58
CA PHE A 117 18.06 -15.80 4.65
C PHE A 117 19.29 -15.40 3.83
N VAL A 118 19.07 -14.75 2.70
CA VAL A 118 20.13 -14.20 1.88
C VAL A 118 20.71 -12.97 2.60
N PRO A 119 22.03 -12.93 2.87
CA PRO A 119 22.65 -11.78 3.53
C PRO A 119 22.34 -10.46 2.82
N GLY A 120 21.94 -9.45 3.59
CA GLY A 120 21.54 -8.15 3.06
C GLY A 120 20.13 -8.05 2.54
N SER A 121 19.33 -9.13 2.58
CA SER A 121 17.91 -9.06 2.22
C SER A 121 17.09 -8.29 3.22
N ILE A 122 16.09 -7.58 2.72
CA ILE A 122 15.01 -6.97 3.50
C ILE A 122 13.87 -8.00 3.59
N PHE A 123 13.42 -8.28 4.81
CA PHE A 123 12.28 -9.17 5.02
C PHE A 123 10.97 -8.40 5.13
N ILE A 124 10.04 -8.70 4.24
CA ILE A 124 8.66 -8.23 4.32
C ILE A 124 7.77 -9.40 3.88
N GLY A 125 7.22 -10.13 4.84
CA GLY A 125 6.39 -11.30 4.54
C GLY A 125 5.17 -10.96 3.68
N LEU A 126 4.86 -11.81 2.71
CA LEU A 126 3.81 -11.57 1.72
C LEU A 126 2.41 -11.45 2.35
N LYS A 127 2.16 -12.08 3.49
CA LYS A 127 0.87 -12.00 4.20
C LYS A 127 0.68 -10.66 4.90
N GLY A 128 -0.60 -10.24 5.03
CA GLY A 128 -0.96 -8.98 5.71
C GLY A 128 -0.72 -7.73 4.88
N SER A 129 -0.21 -6.68 5.51
CA SER A 129 -0.01 -5.35 4.91
C SER A 129 1.29 -5.25 4.08
N PHE A 130 1.59 -6.25 3.27
CA PHE A 130 2.84 -6.35 2.48
C PHE A 130 3.10 -5.09 1.65
N ALA A 131 2.20 -4.72 0.75
CA ALA A 131 2.40 -3.60 -0.17
C ALA A 131 2.60 -2.25 0.55
N PRO A 132 1.81 -1.88 1.58
CA PRO A 132 2.09 -0.72 2.41
C PRO A 132 3.47 -0.73 3.08
N TRP A 133 3.92 -1.88 3.58
CA TRP A 133 5.26 -2.00 4.17
C TRP A 133 6.37 -1.83 3.15
N VAL A 134 6.23 -2.43 1.97
CA VAL A 134 7.20 -2.24 0.87
C VAL A 134 7.32 -0.76 0.54
N GLY A 135 6.21 -0.07 0.28
CA GLY A 135 6.20 1.35 -0.07
C GLY A 135 6.68 2.28 1.07
N SER A 136 6.64 1.83 2.32
CA SER A 136 7.15 2.61 3.46
C SER A 136 8.65 2.43 3.68
N ILE A 137 9.19 1.24 3.38
CA ILE A 137 10.60 0.89 3.62
C ILE A 137 11.45 1.22 2.39
N ILE A 138 10.98 0.88 1.19
CA ILE A 138 11.68 1.15 -0.07
C ILE A 138 11.14 2.47 -0.62
N LYS A 139 11.98 3.50 -0.60
CA LYS A 139 11.55 4.88 -0.89
C LYS A 139 11.38 5.18 -2.39
N ASP A 140 12.12 4.49 -3.25
CA ASP A 140 12.10 4.73 -4.69
C ASP A 140 11.38 3.57 -5.39
N ILE A 141 10.27 3.87 -6.04
CA ILE A 141 9.49 2.87 -6.80
C ILE A 141 10.26 2.29 -8.00
N ASN A 142 11.30 3.00 -8.49
CA ASN A 142 12.15 2.51 -9.58
C ASN A 142 13.25 1.54 -9.10
N THR A 143 13.29 1.24 -7.81
CA THR A 143 14.27 0.29 -7.25
C THR A 143 14.16 -1.07 -7.93
N LYS A 144 15.29 -1.60 -8.35
CA LYS A 144 15.36 -2.97 -8.88
C LYS A 144 15.27 -3.97 -7.73
N LEU A 145 14.37 -4.94 -7.85
CA LEU A 145 14.10 -5.94 -6.82
C LEU A 145 14.51 -7.34 -7.29
N LEU A 146 15.17 -8.09 -6.41
CA LEU A 146 15.31 -9.53 -6.50
C LEU A 146 14.43 -10.18 -5.43
N LEU A 147 13.56 -11.10 -5.81
CA LEU A 147 12.65 -11.75 -4.88
C LEU A 147 13.21 -13.06 -4.36
N VAL A 148 12.99 -13.28 -3.06
CA VAL A 148 13.09 -14.60 -2.43
C VAL A 148 11.70 -14.95 -1.92
N CYS A 149 11.04 -15.90 -2.57
CA CYS A 149 9.66 -16.28 -2.27
C CYS A 149 9.50 -17.79 -2.17
N ASP A 150 8.42 -18.23 -1.57
CA ASP A 150 8.02 -19.64 -1.58
C ASP A 150 7.48 -20.00 -2.97
N LYS A 151 7.77 -21.23 -3.41
CA LYS A 151 7.31 -21.72 -4.71
C LYS A 151 5.79 -21.59 -4.87
N GLY A 152 5.37 -20.95 -5.96
CA GLY A 152 3.97 -20.74 -6.32
C GLY A 152 3.40 -19.43 -5.80
N PHE A 153 4.21 -18.58 -5.15
CA PHE A 153 3.82 -17.25 -4.69
C PHE A 153 4.49 -16.10 -5.46
N GLU A 154 5.23 -16.41 -6.49
CA GLU A 154 6.01 -15.46 -7.29
C GLU A 154 5.10 -14.43 -7.95
N GLU A 155 4.04 -14.91 -8.62
CA GLU A 155 3.07 -14.05 -9.30
C GLU A 155 2.31 -13.15 -8.30
N GLU A 156 1.87 -13.71 -7.16
CA GLU A 156 1.22 -12.91 -6.12
C GLU A 156 2.15 -11.82 -5.59
N ALA A 157 3.43 -12.14 -5.38
CA ALA A 157 4.41 -11.17 -4.91
C ALA A 157 4.57 -10.01 -5.90
N ILE A 158 4.74 -10.30 -7.18
CA ILE A 158 4.86 -9.29 -8.24
C ILE A 158 3.59 -8.47 -8.35
N LEU A 159 2.41 -9.09 -8.37
CA LEU A 159 1.13 -8.39 -8.39
C LEU A 159 0.98 -7.41 -7.23
N ARG A 160 1.38 -7.82 -6.04
CA ARG A 160 1.26 -6.97 -4.85
C ARG A 160 2.30 -5.85 -4.81
N LEU A 161 3.46 -6.03 -5.41
CA LEU A 161 4.45 -4.98 -5.64
C LEU A 161 3.92 -3.93 -6.62
N SER A 162 3.35 -4.36 -7.74
CA SER A 162 2.79 -3.45 -8.76
C SER A 162 1.65 -2.60 -8.22
N ARG A 163 0.88 -3.07 -7.23
CA ARG A 163 -0.17 -2.26 -6.58
C ARG A 163 0.34 -0.99 -5.89
N VAL A 164 1.62 -0.92 -5.62
CA VAL A 164 2.29 0.25 -5.03
C VAL A 164 3.40 0.80 -5.93
N GLY A 165 3.39 0.41 -7.21
CA GLY A 165 4.24 0.96 -8.27
C GLY A 165 5.65 0.39 -8.34
N PHE A 166 5.94 -0.76 -7.70
CA PHE A 166 7.23 -1.44 -7.78
C PHE A 166 7.24 -2.47 -8.91
N ASP A 167 7.49 -2.01 -10.13
CA ASP A 167 7.38 -2.82 -11.35
C ASP A 167 8.74 -3.37 -11.84
N ASN A 168 9.86 -3.00 -11.18
CA ASN A 168 11.21 -3.39 -11.59
C ASN A 168 11.71 -4.65 -10.86
N CYS A 169 10.95 -5.74 -10.89
CA CYS A 169 11.42 -7.02 -10.40
C CYS A 169 12.28 -7.71 -11.46
N LEU A 170 13.54 -8.03 -11.11
CA LEU A 170 14.51 -8.66 -12.02
C LEU A 170 14.33 -10.19 -12.12
N GLY A 171 13.64 -10.78 -11.15
CA GLY A 171 13.40 -12.22 -11.06
C GLY A 171 13.48 -12.75 -9.62
N TYR A 172 13.41 -14.08 -9.46
CA TYR A 172 13.33 -14.82 -8.20
C TYR A 172 14.14 -16.13 -8.22
#